data_0c2d93aac17532551216ae9c8334abeb
#
_entry.id   0c2d93aac17532551216ae9c8334abeb
#
_cell.length_a   1.000
_cell.length_b   1.000
_cell.length_c   1.000
_cell.angle_alpha   90.00
_cell.angle_beta   90.00
_cell.angle_gamma   90.00
#
_symmetry.space_group_name_H-M   'P 1'
#
loop_
_entity.id
_entity.type
_entity.pdbx_description
1 polymer ?
#
loop_
_entity_poly.entity_id
_entity_poly.type
_entity_poly.pdbx_seq_one_letter_code
_entity_poly.pdbx_strand_id
1 'polypeptide(L)'
;MKKRNPWAWIPTLYFAEGLPNIIVTGLSGVMYMQMGLSDAEVGLYTGWLALPWVIKPLWSPFIDLLKTKRWWVLAMQALMGASLAGIAFSIPTAFWFQATMCLFFIIAFCSATHDISADGYYMIELDDHNQAKYVGLRNTFYRLAIIFVNGMLVSLAGILQVMFRGQIRFTWALIFYGLAGLFIGLWLYHSRFMPRPTEDVHTKRTLTEVTSELKKMFITFFQKFDRRGTLIVMLFLLFYRFPEALLNTM
;
A
#
# COMPACT_ATOMS: atom_id res chain seq x y z
N MET A 1 -24.35 -16.85 8.79
CA MET A 1 -23.54 -17.08 7.57
C MET A 1 -22.36 -18.01 7.93
N LYS A 2 -22.00 -19.02 7.09
CA LYS A 2 -20.82 -19.86 7.35
C LYS A 2 -19.56 -18.98 7.39
N LYS A 3 -18.83 -18.94 8.53
CA LYS A 3 -17.51 -18.29 8.60
C LYS A 3 -16.62 -18.89 7.50
N ARG A 4 -16.14 -18.06 6.58
CA ARG A 4 -15.21 -18.52 5.55
C ARG A 4 -13.85 -18.84 6.19
N ASN A 5 -13.19 -19.86 5.66
CA ASN A 5 -11.86 -20.25 6.16
C ASN A 5 -10.87 -19.07 6.00
N PRO A 6 -10.18 -18.65 7.06
CA PRO A 6 -9.17 -17.59 7.00
C PRO A 6 -8.06 -17.83 5.98
N TRP A 7 -7.71 -19.09 5.70
CA TRP A 7 -6.76 -19.46 4.64
C TRP A 7 -7.18 -19.01 3.24
N ALA A 8 -8.46 -18.78 3.01
CA ALA A 8 -8.96 -18.38 1.71
C ALA A 8 -8.70 -16.89 1.40
N TRP A 9 -8.41 -16.04 2.40
CA TRP A 9 -8.28 -14.61 2.17
C TRP A 9 -7.04 -13.97 2.82
N ILE A 10 -6.54 -14.47 3.97
CA ILE A 10 -5.36 -13.91 4.64
C ILE A 10 -4.12 -13.95 3.75
N PRO A 11 -3.74 -15.08 3.12
CA PRO A 11 -2.55 -15.16 2.29
C PRO A 11 -2.54 -14.12 1.17
N THR A 12 -3.63 -14.08 0.41
CA THR A 12 -3.74 -13.18 -0.75
C THR A 12 -3.89 -11.72 -0.36
N LEU A 13 -4.56 -11.42 0.77
CA LEU A 13 -4.71 -10.07 1.28
C LEU A 13 -3.36 -9.47 1.67
N TYR A 14 -2.56 -10.19 2.46
CA TYR A 14 -1.25 -9.70 2.91
C TYR A 14 -0.17 -9.76 1.82
N PHE A 15 -0.30 -10.65 0.86
CA PHE A 15 0.48 -10.57 -0.37
C PHE A 15 0.15 -9.29 -1.16
N ALA A 16 -1.13 -8.97 -1.33
CA ALA A 16 -1.59 -7.73 -1.97
C ALA A 16 -1.18 -6.47 -1.20
N GLU A 17 -1.03 -6.54 0.13
CA GLU A 17 -0.57 -5.44 0.98
C GLU A 17 0.93 -5.16 0.80
N GLY A 18 1.76 -6.22 0.73
CA GLY A 18 3.20 -6.08 0.59
C GLY A 18 3.66 -5.60 -0.79
N LEU A 19 2.92 -5.91 -1.86
CA LEU A 19 3.31 -5.59 -3.22
C LEU A 19 3.50 -4.08 -3.49
N PRO A 20 2.52 -3.19 -3.19
CA PRO A 20 2.61 -1.80 -3.62
C PRO A 20 3.75 -1.04 -2.94
N ASN A 21 4.01 -1.35 -1.68
CA ASN A 21 5.09 -0.69 -0.94
C ASN A 21 6.43 -0.89 -1.66
N ILE A 22 6.79 -2.14 -1.97
CA ILE A 22 8.07 -2.44 -2.63
C ILE A 22 8.07 -2.07 -4.12
N ILE A 23 6.91 -2.08 -4.79
CA ILE A 23 6.79 -1.56 -6.16
C ILE A 23 7.12 -0.07 -6.20
N VAL A 24 6.58 0.71 -5.25
CA VAL A 24 6.76 2.16 -5.20
C VAL A 24 8.15 2.56 -4.70
N THR A 25 8.68 1.90 -3.67
CA THR A 25 9.97 2.28 -3.05
C THR A 25 11.18 1.60 -3.68
N GLY A 26 11.02 0.40 -4.24
CA GLY A 26 12.10 -0.40 -4.81
C GLY A 26 12.05 -0.49 -6.34
N LEU A 27 11.00 -1.13 -6.87
CA LEU A 27 10.91 -1.41 -8.31
C LEU A 27 10.91 -0.12 -9.16
N SER A 28 10.24 0.94 -8.69
CA SER A 28 10.23 2.25 -9.36
C SER A 28 11.64 2.82 -9.49
N GLY A 29 12.46 2.68 -8.45
CA GLY A 29 13.86 3.12 -8.44
C GLY A 29 14.67 2.41 -9.53
N VAL A 30 14.57 1.07 -9.61
CA VAL A 30 15.22 0.28 -10.66
C VAL A 30 14.78 0.73 -12.05
N MET A 31 13.47 0.94 -12.25
CA MET A 31 12.94 1.46 -13.51
C MET A 31 13.54 2.84 -13.87
N TYR A 32 13.53 3.78 -12.91
CA TYR A 32 14.01 5.14 -13.15
C TYR A 32 15.51 5.18 -13.45
N MET A 33 16.35 4.40 -12.73
CA MET A 33 17.77 4.27 -13.03
C MET A 33 18.01 3.75 -14.46
N GLN A 34 17.29 2.71 -14.86
CA GLN A 34 17.41 2.15 -16.21
C GLN A 34 16.89 3.10 -17.30
N MET A 35 16.00 4.03 -16.94
CA MET A 35 15.49 5.07 -17.83
C MET A 35 16.37 6.32 -17.87
N GLY A 36 17.49 6.34 -17.13
CA GLY A 36 18.54 7.35 -17.23
C GLY A 36 18.54 8.39 -16.11
N LEU A 37 17.79 8.21 -15.01
CA LEU A 37 17.90 9.07 -13.84
C LEU A 37 19.16 8.68 -13.03
N SER A 38 19.79 9.67 -12.40
CA SER A 38 20.91 9.47 -11.50
C SER A 38 20.46 8.87 -10.15
N ASP A 39 21.37 8.21 -9.44
CA ASP A 39 21.08 7.61 -8.12
C ASP A 39 20.58 8.67 -7.12
N ALA A 40 21.11 9.90 -7.16
CA ALA A 40 20.67 11.00 -6.30
C ALA A 40 19.23 11.43 -6.58
N GLU A 41 18.83 11.53 -7.85
CA GLU A 41 17.44 11.83 -8.24
C GLU A 41 16.49 10.71 -7.83
N VAL A 42 16.87 9.44 -8.08
CA VAL A 42 16.08 8.28 -7.68
C VAL A 42 15.88 8.25 -6.16
N GLY A 43 16.96 8.44 -5.38
CA GLY A 43 16.86 8.50 -3.92
C GLY A 43 15.93 9.61 -3.42
N LEU A 44 16.01 10.80 -4.03
CA LEU A 44 15.14 11.93 -3.71
C LEU A 44 13.66 11.58 -4.02
N TYR A 45 13.36 11.10 -5.21
CA TYR A 45 11.97 10.83 -5.64
C TYR A 45 11.34 9.66 -4.88
N THR A 46 12.07 8.56 -4.70
CA THR A 46 11.56 7.41 -3.92
C THR A 46 11.37 7.77 -2.46
N GLY A 47 12.22 8.65 -1.89
CA GLY A 47 12.03 9.21 -0.55
C GLY A 47 10.70 9.97 -0.41
N TRP A 48 10.36 10.82 -1.37
CA TRP A 48 9.06 11.51 -1.40
C TRP A 48 7.88 10.53 -1.54
N LEU A 49 8.03 9.48 -2.35
CA LEU A 49 7.01 8.46 -2.52
C LEU A 49 6.74 7.66 -1.23
N ALA A 50 7.68 7.61 -0.28
CA ALA A 50 7.50 6.96 1.00
C ALA A 50 6.65 7.76 2.02
N LEU A 51 6.44 9.06 1.79
CA LEU A 51 5.71 9.94 2.72
C LEU A 51 4.32 9.43 3.12
N PRO A 52 3.46 8.90 2.22
CA PRO A 52 2.14 8.44 2.61
C PRO A 52 2.15 7.42 3.76
N TRP A 53 3.10 6.51 3.81
CA TRP A 53 3.20 5.54 4.92
C TRP A 53 3.62 6.20 6.25
N VAL A 54 4.40 7.27 6.20
CA VAL A 54 4.80 8.02 7.40
C VAL A 54 3.63 8.80 7.98
N ILE A 55 2.86 9.47 7.12
CA ILE A 55 1.77 10.36 7.55
C ILE A 55 0.40 9.65 7.62
N LYS A 56 0.33 8.33 7.36
CA LYS A 56 -0.92 7.54 7.40
C LYS A 56 -1.76 7.69 8.68
N PRO A 57 -1.20 7.94 9.90
CA PRO A 57 -2.01 8.18 11.08
C PRO A 57 -2.92 9.41 10.98
N LEU A 58 -2.58 10.38 10.12
CA LEU A 58 -3.37 11.61 9.99
C LEU A 58 -4.74 11.38 9.36
N TRP A 59 -4.87 10.37 8.47
CA TRP A 59 -6.17 10.06 7.84
C TRP A 59 -6.77 8.72 8.26
N SER A 60 -6.08 7.94 9.09
CA SER A 60 -6.61 6.68 9.63
C SER A 60 -8.02 6.84 10.22
N PRO A 61 -8.33 7.89 11.02
CA PRO A 61 -9.68 8.07 11.56
C PRO A 61 -10.76 8.25 10.49
N PHE A 62 -10.43 8.84 9.33
CA PHE A 62 -11.41 8.99 8.23
C PHE A 62 -11.82 7.64 7.65
N ILE A 63 -10.90 6.69 7.59
CA ILE A 63 -11.16 5.34 7.09
C ILE A 63 -12.18 4.63 7.99
N ASP A 64 -12.07 4.83 9.30
CA ASP A 64 -12.99 4.23 10.28
C ASP A 64 -14.39 4.84 10.24
N LEU A 65 -14.47 6.12 9.89
CA LEU A 65 -15.74 6.87 9.94
C LEU A 65 -16.54 6.81 8.63
N LEU A 66 -15.88 6.68 7.47
CA LEU A 66 -16.54 6.91 6.18
C LEU A 66 -17.14 5.66 5.55
N LYS A 67 -16.47 4.53 5.62
CA LYS A 67 -16.91 3.29 4.96
C LYS A 67 -16.43 2.05 5.72
N THR A 68 -16.94 0.87 5.33
CA THR A 68 -16.50 -0.41 5.86
C THR A 68 -15.05 -0.70 5.51
N LYS A 69 -14.33 -1.43 6.38
CA LYS A 69 -12.94 -1.84 6.12
C LYS A 69 -12.83 -2.65 4.83
N ARG A 70 -13.77 -3.58 4.62
CA ARG A 70 -13.83 -4.37 3.39
C ARG A 70 -13.99 -3.49 2.13
N TRP A 71 -14.81 -2.43 2.20
CA TRP A 71 -14.98 -1.51 1.07
C TRP A 71 -13.67 -0.80 0.71
N TRP A 72 -12.96 -0.30 1.74
CA TRP A 72 -11.68 0.37 1.54
C TRP A 72 -10.63 -0.56 0.92
N VAL A 73 -10.51 -1.80 1.42
CA VAL A 73 -9.59 -2.80 0.84
C VAL A 73 -9.86 -2.97 -0.66
N LEU A 74 -11.12 -3.21 -1.04
CA LEU A 74 -11.47 -3.44 -2.44
C LEU A 74 -11.31 -2.18 -3.30
N ALA A 75 -11.70 -1.00 -2.80
CA ALA A 75 -11.56 0.25 -3.53
C ALA A 75 -10.08 0.59 -3.79
N MET A 76 -9.21 0.41 -2.79
CA MET A 76 -7.78 0.67 -2.93
C MET A 76 -7.11 -0.32 -3.89
N GLN A 77 -7.48 -1.60 -3.86
CA GLN A 77 -6.96 -2.59 -4.83
C GLN A 77 -7.35 -2.26 -6.26
N ALA A 78 -8.60 -1.87 -6.49
CA ALA A 78 -9.04 -1.47 -7.82
C ALA A 78 -8.29 -0.22 -8.32
N LEU A 79 -8.12 0.78 -7.44
CA LEU A 79 -7.42 2.02 -7.79
C LEU A 79 -5.91 1.79 -8.02
N MET A 80 -5.27 0.93 -7.23
CA MET A 80 -3.88 0.52 -7.46
C MET A 80 -3.73 -0.21 -8.79
N GLY A 81 -4.63 -1.14 -9.12
CA GLY A 81 -4.62 -1.82 -10.42
C GLY A 81 -4.79 -0.85 -11.60
N ALA A 82 -5.72 0.10 -11.49
CA ALA A 82 -5.90 1.15 -12.50
C ALA A 82 -4.66 2.06 -12.63
N SER A 83 -4.06 2.44 -11.51
CA SER A 83 -2.84 3.27 -11.50
C SER A 83 -1.64 2.54 -12.12
N LEU A 84 -1.47 1.25 -11.86
CA LEU A 84 -0.42 0.42 -12.50
C LEU A 84 -0.63 0.32 -14.01
N ALA A 85 -1.87 0.16 -14.48
CA ALA A 85 -2.19 0.22 -15.90
C ALA A 85 -1.88 1.61 -16.49
N GLY A 86 -2.20 2.68 -15.75
CA GLY A 86 -1.86 4.05 -16.12
C GLY A 86 -0.35 4.28 -16.24
N ILE A 87 0.46 3.72 -15.33
CA ILE A 87 1.93 3.75 -15.41
C ILE A 87 2.39 3.08 -16.71
N ALA A 88 1.93 1.86 -16.97
CA ALA A 88 2.28 1.13 -18.17
C ALA A 88 1.96 1.91 -19.44
N PHE A 89 0.79 2.55 -19.49
CA PHE A 89 0.36 3.39 -20.61
C PHE A 89 1.19 4.67 -20.74
N SER A 90 1.66 5.24 -19.63
CA SER A 90 2.39 6.51 -19.62
C SER A 90 3.86 6.37 -20.01
N ILE A 91 4.49 5.22 -19.75
CA ILE A 91 5.93 4.97 -20.01
C ILE A 91 6.38 5.32 -21.44
N PRO A 92 5.63 4.99 -22.53
CA PRO A 92 6.06 5.32 -23.88
C PRO A 92 5.85 6.78 -24.27
N THR A 93 5.20 7.61 -23.45
CA THR A 93 4.90 9.01 -23.76
C THR A 93 6.07 9.95 -23.50
N ALA A 94 5.99 11.19 -24.01
CA ALA A 94 7.00 12.23 -23.78
C ALA A 94 7.06 12.71 -22.32
N PHE A 95 5.91 12.68 -21.60
CA PHE A 95 5.77 13.11 -20.21
C PHE A 95 5.77 11.93 -19.21
N TRP A 96 6.38 10.83 -19.59
CA TRP A 96 6.42 9.58 -18.82
C TRP A 96 6.81 9.77 -17.37
N PHE A 97 7.82 10.61 -17.09
CA PHE A 97 8.34 10.79 -15.73
C PHE A 97 7.29 11.43 -14.81
N GLN A 98 6.71 12.56 -15.23
CA GLN A 98 5.70 13.27 -14.44
C GLN A 98 4.45 12.41 -14.22
N ALA A 99 4.01 11.71 -15.26
CA ALA A 99 2.84 10.85 -15.19
C ALA A 99 3.08 9.66 -14.26
N THR A 100 4.21 8.95 -14.40
CA THR A 100 4.52 7.80 -13.54
C THR A 100 4.73 8.22 -12.09
N MET A 101 5.40 9.35 -11.81
CA MET A 101 5.56 9.90 -10.47
C MET A 101 4.21 10.20 -9.81
N CYS A 102 3.31 10.86 -10.52
CA CYS A 102 1.96 11.13 -10.01
C CYS A 102 1.20 9.83 -9.69
N LEU A 103 1.26 8.84 -10.59
CA LEU A 103 0.60 7.57 -10.41
C LEU A 103 1.22 6.73 -9.28
N PHE A 104 2.54 6.72 -9.13
CA PHE A 104 3.20 6.09 -7.97
C PHE A 104 2.80 6.76 -6.66
N PHE A 105 2.64 8.07 -6.64
CA PHE A 105 2.18 8.78 -5.45
C PHE A 105 0.73 8.40 -5.09
N ILE A 106 -0.14 8.25 -6.09
CA ILE A 106 -1.50 7.72 -5.90
C ILE A 106 -1.44 6.29 -5.35
N ILE A 107 -0.59 5.41 -5.91
CA ILE A 107 -0.42 4.03 -5.40
C ILE A 107 0.07 4.05 -3.96
N ALA A 108 0.99 4.93 -3.59
CA ALA A 108 1.51 5.06 -2.22
C ALA A 108 0.40 5.41 -1.22
N PHE A 109 -0.46 6.39 -1.54
CA PHE A 109 -1.64 6.72 -0.73
C PHE A 109 -2.65 5.58 -0.66
N CYS A 110 -2.92 4.92 -1.79
CA CYS A 110 -3.81 3.76 -1.84
C CYS A 110 -3.27 2.62 -0.99
N SER A 111 -1.96 2.34 -1.07
CA SER A 111 -1.33 1.29 -0.29
C SER A 111 -1.37 1.59 1.21
N ALA A 112 -0.99 2.80 1.63
CA ALA A 112 -1.08 3.20 3.03
C ALA A 112 -2.51 3.12 3.59
N THR A 113 -3.52 3.43 2.76
CA THR A 113 -4.94 3.28 3.11
C THR A 113 -5.37 1.81 3.14
N HIS A 114 -4.88 1.02 2.20
CA HIS A 114 -5.11 -0.43 2.15
C HIS A 114 -4.56 -1.12 3.41
N ASP A 115 -3.33 -0.79 3.85
CA ASP A 115 -2.72 -1.32 5.07
C ASP A 115 -3.62 -1.10 6.29
N ILE A 116 -4.07 0.15 6.53
CA ILE A 116 -4.95 0.50 7.64
C ILE A 116 -6.25 -0.32 7.58
N SER A 117 -6.78 -0.47 6.38
CA SER A 117 -8.06 -1.15 6.16
C SER A 117 -7.93 -2.66 6.26
N ALA A 118 -6.85 -3.25 5.76
CA ALA A 118 -6.58 -4.68 5.83
C ALA A 118 -6.34 -5.12 7.27
N ASP A 119 -5.54 -4.35 8.03
CA ASP A 119 -5.30 -4.61 9.44
C ASP A 119 -6.58 -4.46 10.28
N GLY A 120 -7.36 -3.40 10.05
CA GLY A 120 -8.65 -3.23 10.72
C GLY A 120 -9.64 -4.34 10.36
N TYR A 121 -9.68 -4.76 9.09
CA TYR A 121 -10.51 -5.88 8.65
C TYR A 121 -10.11 -7.21 9.31
N TYR A 122 -8.80 -7.48 9.42
CA TYR A 122 -8.25 -8.66 10.10
C TYR A 122 -8.69 -8.71 11.58
N MET A 123 -8.65 -7.58 12.29
CA MET A 123 -9.07 -7.49 13.70
C MET A 123 -10.58 -7.68 13.89
N ILE A 124 -11.41 -7.21 12.94
CA ILE A 124 -12.87 -7.34 13.02
C ILE A 124 -13.33 -8.76 12.66
N GLU A 125 -12.71 -9.39 11.65
CA GLU A 125 -13.15 -10.71 11.17
C GLU A 125 -12.70 -11.85 12.06
N LEU A 126 -11.59 -11.70 12.82
CA LEU A 126 -10.98 -12.73 13.64
C LEU A 126 -11.04 -12.39 15.13
N ASP A 127 -11.37 -13.39 15.95
CA ASP A 127 -11.19 -13.33 17.40
C ASP A 127 -9.69 -13.37 17.79
N ASP A 128 -9.38 -12.99 19.03
CA ASP A 128 -8.01 -12.87 19.52
C ASP A 128 -7.19 -14.16 19.35
N HIS A 129 -7.80 -15.33 19.56
CA HIS A 129 -7.15 -16.63 19.37
C HIS A 129 -6.76 -16.86 17.91
N ASN A 130 -7.66 -16.58 16.96
CA ASN A 130 -7.39 -16.73 15.55
C ASN A 130 -6.42 -15.64 15.05
N GLN A 131 -6.49 -14.41 15.55
CA GLN A 131 -5.50 -13.39 15.26
C GLN A 131 -4.09 -13.84 15.60
N ALA A 132 -3.87 -14.36 16.82
CA ALA A 132 -2.59 -14.91 17.26
C ALA A 132 -2.14 -16.09 16.38
N LYS A 133 -3.05 -16.98 16.01
CA LYS A 133 -2.78 -18.15 15.15
C LYS A 133 -2.31 -17.77 13.75
N TYR A 134 -2.90 -16.74 13.14
CA TYR A 134 -2.63 -16.37 11.74
C TYR A 134 -1.62 -15.24 11.56
N VAL A 135 -1.06 -14.67 12.64
CA VAL A 135 -0.07 -13.59 12.53
C VAL A 135 1.20 -14.00 11.78
N GLY A 136 1.65 -15.24 11.96
CA GLY A 136 2.79 -15.78 11.23
C GLY A 136 2.50 -15.88 9.72
N LEU A 137 1.31 -16.35 9.35
CA LEU A 137 0.88 -16.47 7.96
C LEU A 137 0.83 -15.09 7.27
N ARG A 138 0.26 -14.09 7.94
CA ARG A 138 0.23 -12.69 7.52
C ARG A 138 1.63 -12.19 7.18
N ASN A 139 2.57 -12.30 8.12
CA ASN A 139 3.94 -11.85 7.94
C ASN A 139 4.68 -12.61 6.82
N THR A 140 4.42 -13.90 6.68
CA THR A 140 5.02 -14.73 5.63
C THR A 140 4.59 -14.24 4.24
N PHE A 141 3.30 -14.04 4.00
CA PHE A 141 2.81 -13.62 2.69
C PHE A 141 3.17 -12.17 2.35
N TYR A 142 3.25 -11.29 3.36
CA TYR A 142 3.82 -9.96 3.16
C TYR A 142 5.28 -10.02 2.68
N ARG A 143 6.13 -10.86 3.32
CA ARG A 143 7.54 -11.06 2.90
C ARG A 143 7.67 -11.74 1.55
N LEU A 144 6.78 -12.67 1.23
CA LEU A 144 6.74 -13.30 -0.10
C LEU A 144 6.47 -12.26 -1.20
N ALA A 145 5.66 -11.24 -0.95
CA ALA A 145 5.46 -10.13 -1.89
C ALA A 145 6.77 -9.36 -2.15
N ILE A 146 7.57 -9.11 -1.11
CA ILE A 146 8.87 -8.45 -1.24
C ILE A 146 9.83 -9.29 -2.10
N ILE A 147 9.91 -10.60 -1.83
CA ILE A 147 10.75 -11.54 -2.61
C ILE A 147 10.27 -11.61 -4.06
N PHE A 148 8.97 -11.64 -4.28
CA PHE A 148 8.37 -11.66 -5.62
C PHE A 148 8.77 -10.42 -6.44
N VAL A 149 8.70 -9.23 -5.86
CA VAL A 149 9.04 -7.99 -6.57
C VAL A 149 10.55 -7.90 -6.81
N ASN A 150 11.37 -8.00 -5.76
CA ASN A 150 12.81 -7.80 -5.87
C ASN A 150 13.52 -8.96 -6.58
N GLY A 151 13.07 -10.18 -6.38
CA GLY A 151 13.64 -11.35 -7.03
C GLY A 151 13.08 -11.58 -8.42
N MET A 152 11.78 -11.88 -8.50
CA MET A 152 11.18 -12.33 -9.76
C MET A 152 10.94 -11.19 -10.75
N LEU A 153 10.37 -10.05 -10.34
CA LEU A 153 10.05 -8.99 -11.30
C LEU A 153 11.28 -8.26 -11.83
N VAL A 154 12.28 -8.01 -10.98
CA VAL A 154 13.54 -7.39 -11.41
C VAL A 154 14.29 -8.32 -12.37
N SER A 155 14.35 -9.62 -12.05
CA SER A 155 14.95 -10.63 -12.95
C SER A 155 14.18 -10.73 -14.26
N LEU A 156 12.85 -10.72 -14.21
CA LEU A 156 12.00 -10.73 -15.40
C LEU A 156 12.24 -9.50 -16.28
N ALA A 157 12.43 -8.32 -15.66
CA ALA A 157 12.78 -7.10 -16.38
C ALA A 157 14.07 -7.29 -17.17
N GLY A 158 15.13 -7.86 -16.56
CA GLY A 158 16.39 -8.16 -17.23
C GLY A 158 16.22 -9.12 -18.40
N ILE A 159 15.50 -10.23 -18.20
CA ILE A 159 15.23 -11.23 -19.24
C ILE A 159 14.48 -10.61 -20.42
N LEU A 160 13.41 -9.86 -20.14
CA LEU A 160 12.60 -9.22 -21.17
C LEU A 160 13.41 -8.17 -21.95
N GLN A 161 14.32 -7.43 -21.30
CA GLN A 161 15.20 -6.49 -21.99
C GLN A 161 16.11 -7.18 -23.00
N VAL A 162 16.66 -8.34 -22.66
CA VAL A 162 17.44 -9.16 -23.58
C VAL A 162 16.57 -9.64 -24.74
N MET A 163 15.38 -10.16 -24.45
CA MET A 163 14.45 -10.67 -25.47
C MET A 163 13.99 -9.57 -26.45
N PHE A 164 13.73 -8.38 -25.94
CA PHE A 164 13.27 -7.23 -26.74
C PHE A 164 14.40 -6.29 -27.16
N ARG A 165 15.65 -6.80 -27.26
CA ARG A 165 16.82 -6.09 -27.79
C ARG A 165 17.06 -4.72 -27.13
N GLY A 166 16.91 -4.64 -25.81
CA GLY A 166 17.18 -3.42 -25.04
C GLY A 166 16.10 -2.36 -25.08
N GLN A 167 14.89 -2.69 -25.53
CA GLN A 167 13.75 -1.76 -25.48
C GLN A 167 13.24 -1.57 -24.04
N ILE A 168 13.98 -0.76 -23.26
CA ILE A 168 13.75 -0.56 -21.82
C ILE A 168 12.30 -0.10 -21.54
N ARG A 169 11.81 0.91 -22.25
CA ARG A 169 10.45 1.44 -22.04
C ARG A 169 9.36 0.41 -22.30
N PHE A 170 9.49 -0.35 -23.37
CA PHE A 170 8.52 -1.40 -23.71
C PHE A 170 8.52 -2.51 -22.66
N THR A 171 9.70 -2.93 -22.21
CA THR A 171 9.84 -3.95 -21.15
C THR A 171 9.15 -3.52 -19.86
N TRP A 172 9.39 -2.31 -19.40
CA TRP A 172 8.76 -1.81 -18.18
C TRP A 172 7.25 -1.63 -18.32
N ALA A 173 6.78 -1.16 -19.47
CA ALA A 173 5.35 -1.10 -19.75
C ALA A 173 4.69 -2.49 -19.65
N LEU A 174 5.32 -3.52 -20.20
CA LEU A 174 4.82 -4.89 -20.12
C LEU A 174 4.76 -5.42 -18.68
N ILE A 175 5.79 -5.14 -17.86
CA ILE A 175 5.80 -5.51 -16.43
C ILE A 175 4.65 -4.84 -15.68
N PHE A 176 4.44 -3.54 -15.88
CA PHE A 176 3.35 -2.83 -15.19
C PHE A 176 1.97 -3.24 -15.68
N TYR A 177 1.80 -3.63 -16.96
CA TYR A 177 0.55 -4.27 -17.41
C TYR A 177 0.32 -5.62 -16.72
N GLY A 178 1.36 -6.44 -16.55
CA GLY A 178 1.29 -7.69 -15.81
C GLY A 178 0.89 -7.47 -14.34
N LEU A 179 1.49 -6.47 -13.68
CA LEU A 179 1.14 -6.08 -12.31
C LEU A 179 -0.30 -5.54 -12.20
N ALA A 180 -0.74 -4.75 -13.16
CA ALA A 180 -2.13 -4.28 -13.22
C ALA A 180 -3.11 -5.46 -13.32
N GLY A 181 -2.82 -6.42 -14.19
CA GLY A 181 -3.59 -7.66 -14.33
C GLY A 181 -3.63 -8.47 -13.02
N LEU A 182 -2.48 -8.58 -12.34
CA LEU A 182 -2.41 -9.24 -11.03
C LEU A 182 -3.30 -8.54 -9.99
N PHE A 183 -3.25 -7.22 -9.89
CA PHE A 183 -4.07 -6.45 -8.95
C PHE A 183 -5.57 -6.53 -9.26
N ILE A 184 -5.95 -6.50 -10.53
CA ILE A 184 -7.34 -6.71 -10.96
C ILE A 184 -7.79 -8.13 -10.60
N GLY A 185 -6.94 -9.13 -10.81
CA GLY A 185 -7.21 -10.51 -10.40
C GLY A 185 -7.39 -10.66 -8.89
N LEU A 186 -6.51 -10.03 -8.08
CA LEU A 186 -6.63 -10.00 -6.62
C LEU A 186 -7.90 -9.27 -6.17
N TRP A 187 -8.24 -8.15 -6.78
CA TRP A 187 -9.48 -7.41 -6.53
C TRP A 187 -10.72 -8.27 -6.81
N LEU A 188 -10.77 -8.95 -7.96
CA LEU A 188 -11.87 -9.86 -8.31
C LEU A 188 -11.97 -11.01 -7.31
N TYR A 189 -10.85 -11.61 -6.96
CA TYR A 189 -10.78 -12.67 -5.96
C TYR A 189 -11.30 -12.20 -4.60
N HIS A 190 -10.78 -11.08 -4.08
CA HIS A 190 -11.19 -10.54 -2.79
C HIS A 190 -12.65 -10.07 -2.79
N SER A 191 -13.13 -9.50 -3.88
CA SER A 191 -14.54 -9.12 -4.01
C SER A 191 -15.48 -10.33 -3.81
N ARG A 192 -15.04 -11.52 -4.21
CA ARG A 192 -15.80 -12.78 -4.15
C ARG A 192 -15.57 -13.55 -2.85
N PHE A 193 -14.32 -13.58 -2.36
CA PHE A 193 -13.91 -14.50 -1.29
C PHE A 193 -13.75 -13.84 0.08
N MET A 194 -13.54 -12.54 0.18
CA MET A 194 -13.50 -11.87 1.49
C MET A 194 -14.88 -11.92 2.16
N PRO A 195 -14.96 -12.37 3.44
CA PRO A 195 -16.18 -12.33 4.23
C PRO A 195 -16.76 -10.90 4.35
N ARG A 196 -18.02 -10.84 4.76
CA ARG A 196 -18.68 -9.57 5.13
C ARG A 196 -18.97 -9.62 6.62
N PRO A 197 -18.07 -9.11 7.48
CA PRO A 197 -18.29 -9.12 8.92
C PRO A 197 -19.58 -8.35 9.27
N THR A 198 -20.34 -8.87 10.23
CA THR A 198 -21.54 -8.18 10.72
C THR A 198 -21.20 -6.95 11.54
N GLU A 199 -19.97 -6.89 12.06
CA GLU A 199 -19.43 -5.79 12.86
C GLU A 199 -18.82 -4.68 12.00
N ASP A 200 -18.49 -4.96 10.73
CA ASP A 200 -18.00 -3.96 9.77
C ASP A 200 -19.18 -3.14 9.21
N VAL A 201 -19.87 -2.43 10.11
CA VAL A 201 -21.08 -1.67 9.79
C VAL A 201 -20.73 -0.22 9.55
N HIS A 202 -21.13 0.28 8.38
CA HIS A 202 -21.09 1.71 8.10
C HIS A 202 -22.32 2.39 8.70
N THR A 203 -22.14 3.18 9.75
CA THR A 203 -23.17 4.10 10.24
C THR A 203 -23.18 5.33 9.33
N LYS A 204 -24.33 5.62 8.71
CA LYS A 204 -24.49 6.85 7.92
C LYS A 204 -24.30 8.05 8.84
N ARG A 205 -23.21 8.77 8.66
CA ARG A 205 -22.87 9.98 9.43
C ARG A 205 -22.90 11.18 8.51
N THR A 206 -23.34 12.30 9.03
CA THR A 206 -23.25 13.59 8.34
C THR A 206 -21.79 14.10 8.35
N LEU A 207 -21.43 14.93 7.39
CA LEU A 207 -20.09 15.55 7.35
C LEU A 207 -19.77 16.30 8.64
N THR A 208 -20.79 16.93 9.27
CA THR A 208 -20.65 17.65 10.53
C THR A 208 -20.31 16.70 11.69
N GLU A 209 -20.93 15.52 11.75
CA GLU A 209 -20.61 14.49 12.75
C GLU A 209 -19.20 13.95 12.56
N VAL A 210 -18.81 13.65 11.33
CA VAL A 210 -17.45 13.17 11.00
C VAL A 210 -16.41 14.20 11.44
N THR A 211 -16.60 15.48 11.09
CA THR A 211 -15.64 16.53 11.47
C THR A 211 -15.58 16.76 12.98
N SER A 212 -16.73 16.67 13.68
CA SER A 212 -16.77 16.81 15.13
C SER A 212 -16.06 15.65 15.84
N GLU A 213 -16.26 14.42 15.37
CA GLU A 213 -15.57 13.23 15.91
C GLU A 213 -14.06 13.26 15.65
N LEU A 214 -13.66 13.65 14.45
CA LEU A 214 -12.24 13.86 14.14
C LEU A 214 -11.61 14.88 15.09
N LYS A 215 -12.25 16.05 15.25
CA LYS A 215 -11.80 17.07 16.18
C LYS A 215 -11.69 16.53 17.60
N LYS A 216 -12.68 15.76 18.04
CA LYS A 216 -12.69 15.13 19.37
C LYS A 216 -11.55 14.11 19.51
N MET A 217 -11.28 13.27 18.48
CA MET A 217 -10.16 12.31 18.48
C MET A 217 -8.81 13.03 18.60
N PHE A 218 -8.58 14.06 17.79
CA PHE A 218 -7.36 14.87 17.86
C PHE A 218 -7.20 15.55 19.22
N ILE A 219 -8.25 16.19 19.73
CA ILE A 219 -8.21 16.85 21.04
C ILE A 219 -7.92 15.82 22.13
N THR A 220 -8.59 14.67 22.13
CA THR A 220 -8.37 13.61 23.13
C THR A 220 -6.96 13.04 23.05
N PHE A 221 -6.41 12.87 21.84
CA PHE A 221 -5.03 12.42 21.67
C PHE A 221 -4.04 13.40 22.31
N PHE A 222 -4.18 14.70 22.04
CA PHE A 222 -3.31 15.72 22.61
C PHE A 222 -3.57 16.01 24.10
N GLN A 223 -4.76 15.73 24.61
CA GLN A 223 -5.08 15.87 26.03
C GLN A 223 -4.63 14.67 26.88
N LYS A 224 -4.45 13.49 26.25
CA LYS A 224 -4.03 12.26 26.95
C LYS A 224 -2.60 12.34 27.48
N PHE A 225 -1.78 13.14 26.83
CA PHE A 225 -0.39 13.42 27.23
C PHE A 225 -0.26 14.91 27.55
N ASP A 226 0.56 15.25 28.54
CA ASP A 226 0.98 16.63 28.73
C ASP A 226 1.80 17.10 27.49
N ARG A 227 2.03 18.39 27.35
CA ARG A 227 2.75 18.94 26.18
C ARG A 227 4.12 18.30 25.96
N ARG A 228 4.84 17.94 27.06
CA ARG A 228 6.14 17.26 26.98
C ARG A 228 6.00 15.83 26.54
N GLY A 229 5.05 15.08 27.09
CA GLY A 229 4.76 13.69 26.70
C GLY A 229 4.34 13.57 25.24
N THR A 230 3.47 14.48 24.77
CA THR A 230 3.07 14.52 23.35
C THR A 230 4.27 14.76 22.43
N LEU A 231 5.13 15.73 22.78
CA LEU A 231 6.34 16.04 22.00
C LEU A 231 7.29 14.85 21.97
N ILE A 232 7.54 14.20 23.10
CA ILE A 232 8.41 13.02 23.21
C ILE A 232 7.87 11.88 22.34
N VAL A 233 6.57 11.59 22.41
CA VAL A 233 5.95 10.53 21.58
C VAL A 233 6.05 10.87 20.10
N MET A 234 5.78 12.10 19.69
CA MET A 234 5.90 12.53 18.29
C MET A 234 7.35 12.45 17.79
N LEU A 235 8.32 12.93 18.58
CA LEU A 235 9.75 12.82 18.25
C LEU A 235 10.18 11.36 18.18
N PHE A 236 9.76 10.53 19.15
CA PHE A 236 10.06 9.10 19.14
C PHE A 236 9.54 8.43 17.87
N LEU A 237 8.27 8.66 17.49
CA LEU A 237 7.69 8.09 16.28
C LEU A 237 8.42 8.55 15.02
N LEU A 238 8.83 9.81 14.96
CA LEU A 238 9.55 10.38 13.83
C LEU A 238 10.98 9.82 13.76
N PHE A 239 11.70 9.79 14.86
CA PHE A 239 13.07 9.27 14.90
C PHE A 239 13.17 7.75 14.84
N TYR A 240 12.17 7.01 15.32
CA TYR A 240 12.13 5.56 15.19
C TYR A 240 11.98 5.11 13.73
N ARG A 241 11.20 5.86 12.96
CA ARG A 241 10.94 5.56 11.54
C ARG A 241 12.06 6.05 10.60
N PHE A 242 12.77 7.09 11.00
CA PHE A 242 13.80 7.72 10.17
C PHE A 242 15.00 6.80 9.84
N PRO A 243 15.57 6.04 10.78
CA PRO A 243 16.64 5.07 10.46
C PRO A 243 16.18 3.94 9.54
N GLU A 244 14.95 3.47 9.69
CA GLU A 244 14.39 2.42 8.82
C GLU A 244 14.26 2.93 7.38
N ALA A 245 13.81 4.17 7.19
CA ALA A 245 13.74 4.80 5.88
C ALA A 245 15.13 4.96 5.24
N LEU A 246 16.15 5.35 6.01
CA LEU A 246 17.53 5.49 5.53
C LEU A 246 18.17 4.13 5.16
N LEU A 247 17.92 3.08 5.95
CA LEU A 247 18.48 1.75 5.69
C LEU A 247 17.85 1.08 4.45
N ASN A 248 16.62 1.43 4.10
CA ASN A 248 15.96 0.91 2.91
C ASN A 248 16.38 1.61 1.61
N THR A 249 17.12 2.72 1.70
CA THR A 249 17.63 3.49 0.55
C THR A 249 19.12 3.26 0.28
N MET A 250 19.82 2.51 1.12
CA MET A 250 21.18 2.01 0.93
C MET A 250 21.19 0.59 0.37
#